data_300d6005de103b9b36de9e8689e404ca
#
_entry.id   300d6005de103b9b36de9e8689e404ca
#
_cell.length_a   1.000
_cell.length_b   1.000
_cell.length_c   1.000
_cell.angle_alpha   90.00
_cell.angle_beta   90.00
_cell.angle_gamma   90.00
#
_symmetry.space_group_name_H-M   'P 1'
#
loop_
_entity.id
_entity.type
_entity.pdbx_description
1 polymer ?
#
loop_
_entity_poly.entity_id
_entity_poly.type
_entity_poly.pdbx_seq_one_letter_code
_entity_poly.pdbx_strand_id
1 'polypeptide(L)'
;MKRIIKYMARPTIGAALSLMLIISVSAADIPAGQDIDSLWQDGSKSVVDVINEQSGDFDPSETLTVRQWAVMLWQSYGQRAVDDPALPCSQAELALAYREGWLDMNIVSKPDADMCRAAVYQSIFAAENVQIYPYEFYEEGIALSAPENYIRVGYENGLCGENVDPYELITVGEAIQILCQTQKSGLRSEPPQIIELWNIHDADENGLEMYLREFQRVPHGVLEEYIQRGWTFQVNSQTVDQFSEELGITCAGMTDYQKKTIYAKTPACVLHEFGHFFHQTLGYPDHVIELYKMEAQSASTVLGDYAQTNPREFFAEFFSYWCSRGGDKSRMHLLEEQAPETFAYFLSLEDAMQ
;
A
#
# COMPACT_ATOMS: atom_id res chain seq x y z
N MET A 1 31.14 2.09 24.18
CA MET A 1 31.84 2.97 23.21
C MET A 1 30.81 3.30 22.12
N LYS A 2 30.22 4.49 22.19
CA LYS A 2 29.23 4.96 21.20
C LYS A 2 29.94 5.24 19.88
N ARG A 3 29.72 4.44 18.86
CA ARG A 3 30.08 4.78 17.48
C ARG A 3 28.89 5.46 16.83
N ILE A 4 28.99 6.77 16.75
CA ILE A 4 28.16 7.62 15.91
C ILE A 4 28.56 7.31 14.45
N ILE A 5 27.72 6.64 13.70
CA ILE A 5 27.89 6.50 12.27
C ILE A 5 27.48 7.83 11.64
N LYS A 6 28.50 8.64 11.29
CA LYS A 6 28.31 9.82 10.45
C LYS A 6 28.00 9.33 9.03
N TYR A 7 26.77 9.56 8.59
CA TYR A 7 26.44 9.48 7.18
C TYR A 7 27.30 10.51 6.41
N MET A 8 28.28 10.02 5.67
CA MET A 8 28.99 10.81 4.68
C MET A 8 28.06 11.10 3.52
N ALA A 9 27.67 12.35 3.38
CA ALA A 9 27.03 12.84 2.17
C ALA A 9 27.92 12.53 0.97
N ARG A 10 27.47 11.70 0.04
CA ARG A 10 28.07 11.53 -1.27
C ARG A 10 27.68 12.72 -2.15
N PRO A 11 28.60 13.19 -3.03
CA PRO A 11 28.36 14.37 -3.82
C PRO A 11 27.24 14.12 -4.83
N THR A 12 26.31 15.01 -4.86
CA THR A 12 25.25 15.18 -5.83
C THR A 12 25.80 15.17 -7.25
N ILE A 13 25.52 14.10 -7.99
CA ILE A 13 25.58 14.12 -9.44
C ILE A 13 24.42 15.02 -9.89
N GLY A 14 24.76 16.03 -10.69
CA GLY A 14 23.90 17.13 -11.07
C GLY A 14 22.53 16.68 -11.54
N ALA A 15 21.55 16.97 -10.72
CA ALA A 15 20.17 17.06 -11.17
C ALA A 15 20.10 18.26 -12.11
N ALA A 16 19.89 18.01 -13.40
CA ALA A 16 19.39 19.01 -14.30
C ALA A 16 18.04 19.46 -13.72
N LEU A 17 18.03 20.63 -13.10
CA LEU A 17 16.82 21.34 -12.75
C LEU A 17 16.11 21.63 -14.08
N SER A 18 15.21 20.75 -14.49
CA SER A 18 14.10 21.14 -15.31
C SER A 18 13.25 22.04 -14.45
N LEU A 19 13.44 23.33 -14.61
CA LEU A 19 12.55 24.34 -14.09
C LEU A 19 11.21 24.14 -14.83
N MET A 20 10.41 23.17 -14.38
CA MET A 20 8.99 23.17 -14.69
C MET A 20 8.45 24.40 -13.97
N LEU A 21 8.09 25.41 -14.75
CA LEU A 21 7.25 26.47 -14.29
C LEU A 21 5.95 25.81 -13.82
N ILE A 22 5.84 25.57 -12.53
CA ILE A 22 4.57 25.21 -11.91
C ILE A 22 3.74 26.48 -12.00
N ILE A 23 2.96 26.59 -13.07
CA ILE A 23 1.86 27.54 -13.11
C ILE A 23 0.82 26.88 -12.19
N SER A 24 0.86 27.23 -10.91
CA SER A 24 -0.28 27.00 -10.01
C SER A 24 -1.42 27.89 -10.53
N VAL A 25 -2.23 27.32 -11.42
CA VAL A 25 -3.48 27.95 -11.81
C VAL A 25 -4.41 27.76 -10.61
N SER A 26 -4.62 28.83 -9.85
CA SER A 26 -5.66 28.89 -8.84
C SER A 26 -7.02 28.68 -9.51
N ALA A 27 -7.96 28.00 -8.85
CA ALA A 27 -9.35 27.88 -9.33
C ALA A 27 -10.02 29.24 -9.64
N ALA A 28 -9.48 30.33 -9.07
CA ALA A 28 -9.85 31.72 -9.38
C ALA A 28 -9.38 32.19 -10.76
N ASP A 29 -8.50 31.47 -11.45
CA ASP A 29 -7.87 31.87 -12.70
C ASP A 29 -8.50 31.22 -13.95
N ILE A 30 -9.64 30.53 -13.82
CA ILE A 30 -10.42 30.16 -15.00
C ILE A 30 -11.12 31.43 -15.47
N PRO A 31 -10.73 32.03 -16.64
CA PRO A 31 -11.49 33.12 -17.17
C PRO A 31 -12.91 32.65 -17.44
N ALA A 32 -13.90 33.35 -16.90
CA ALA A 32 -15.29 33.10 -17.24
C ALA A 32 -15.42 33.15 -18.78
N GLY A 33 -15.60 32.00 -19.43
CA GLY A 33 -15.65 31.86 -20.86
C GLY A 33 -14.55 31.05 -21.54
N GLN A 34 -13.62 30.42 -20.78
CA GLN A 34 -12.77 29.40 -21.37
C GLN A 34 -13.64 28.16 -21.63
N ASP A 35 -13.68 27.77 -22.89
CA ASP A 35 -14.44 26.65 -23.40
C ASP A 35 -13.92 25.36 -22.75
N ILE A 36 -14.61 24.94 -21.70
CA ILE A 36 -14.29 23.68 -20.97
C ILE A 36 -14.38 22.50 -21.96
N ASP A 37 -15.25 22.59 -22.97
CA ASP A 37 -15.37 21.59 -24.04
C ASP A 37 -14.11 21.50 -24.90
N SER A 38 -13.30 22.57 -24.99
CA SER A 38 -12.01 22.53 -25.71
C SER A 38 -10.93 21.76 -24.93
N LEU A 39 -11.08 21.56 -23.63
CA LEU A 39 -10.17 20.80 -22.80
C LEU A 39 -10.44 19.27 -22.88
N TRP A 40 -11.65 18.90 -23.29
CA TRP A 40 -12.11 17.52 -23.35
C TRP A 40 -12.45 17.12 -24.79
N GLN A 41 -11.44 16.86 -25.61
CA GLN A 41 -11.64 16.40 -26.98
C GLN A 41 -11.42 14.89 -27.10
N ASP A 42 -12.48 14.14 -26.86
CA ASP A 42 -12.65 12.85 -27.52
C ASP A 42 -14.07 12.82 -28.11
N GLY A 43 -14.20 12.50 -29.37
CA GLY A 43 -15.35 12.69 -30.26
C GLY A 43 -16.72 12.10 -29.90
N SER A 44 -16.97 11.90 -28.63
CA SER A 44 -18.24 11.57 -27.98
C SER A 44 -18.68 12.76 -27.11
N LYS A 45 -19.97 12.91 -26.82
CA LYS A 45 -20.56 13.98 -25.99
C LYS A 45 -19.60 14.56 -24.96
N SER A 46 -19.52 15.89 -24.85
CA SER A 46 -18.68 16.53 -23.83
C SER A 46 -19.11 16.08 -22.42
N VAL A 47 -18.20 16.09 -21.46
CA VAL A 47 -18.54 15.82 -20.03
C VAL A 47 -19.62 16.78 -19.55
N VAL A 48 -19.58 18.02 -20.02
CA VAL A 48 -20.60 19.05 -19.75
C VAL A 48 -21.95 18.62 -20.27
N ASP A 49 -22.05 18.07 -21.51
CA ASP A 49 -23.31 17.57 -22.04
C ASP A 49 -23.89 16.43 -21.23
N VAL A 50 -23.03 15.50 -20.78
CA VAL A 50 -23.45 14.36 -19.95
C VAL A 50 -23.94 14.83 -18.59
N ILE A 51 -23.25 15.77 -17.96
CA ILE A 51 -23.65 16.35 -16.68
C ILE A 51 -24.95 17.15 -16.84
N ASN A 52 -25.10 17.95 -17.90
CA ASN A 52 -26.32 18.73 -18.19
C ASN A 52 -27.54 17.81 -18.44
N GLU A 53 -27.35 16.69 -19.14
CA GLU A 53 -28.42 15.71 -19.36
C GLU A 53 -28.92 15.07 -18.05
N GLN A 54 -28.07 15.00 -17.02
CA GLN A 54 -28.37 14.32 -15.77
C GLN A 54 -28.80 15.23 -14.62
N SER A 55 -28.27 16.43 -14.52
CA SER A 55 -28.44 17.30 -13.34
C SER A 55 -29.03 18.68 -13.65
N GLY A 56 -29.32 19.02 -14.91
CA GLY A 56 -29.74 20.36 -15.32
C GLY A 56 -28.57 21.27 -15.63
N ASP A 57 -28.78 22.59 -15.53
CA ASP A 57 -27.77 23.58 -15.90
C ASP A 57 -26.47 23.38 -15.15
N PHE A 58 -25.38 23.18 -15.88
CA PHE A 58 -24.03 22.99 -15.37
C PHE A 58 -23.49 24.32 -14.80
N ASP A 59 -23.16 24.29 -13.50
CA ASP A 59 -22.45 25.38 -12.83
C ASP A 59 -21.08 24.87 -12.32
N PRO A 60 -19.96 25.30 -12.91
CA PRO A 60 -18.63 24.88 -12.49
C PRO A 60 -18.28 25.30 -11.05
N SER A 61 -19.03 26.25 -10.48
CA SER A 61 -18.84 26.72 -9.11
C SER A 61 -19.59 25.91 -8.06
N GLU A 62 -20.52 25.03 -8.48
CA GLU A 62 -21.21 24.14 -7.55
C GLU A 62 -20.28 23.10 -6.94
N THR A 63 -20.59 22.71 -5.70
CA THR A 63 -19.88 21.60 -5.04
C THR A 63 -20.16 20.28 -5.76
N LEU A 64 -19.11 19.53 -6.01
CA LEU A 64 -19.17 18.23 -6.67
C LEU A 64 -19.86 17.20 -5.78
N THR A 65 -20.88 16.52 -6.30
CA THR A 65 -21.50 15.38 -5.61
C THR A 65 -20.87 14.05 -6.03
N VAL A 66 -21.02 13.02 -5.19
CA VAL A 66 -20.57 11.64 -5.48
C VAL A 66 -21.16 11.14 -6.81
N ARG A 67 -22.41 11.44 -7.09
CA ARG A 67 -23.11 11.05 -8.33
C ARG A 67 -22.49 11.68 -9.56
N GLN A 68 -22.28 12.99 -9.53
CA GLN A 68 -21.62 13.72 -10.63
C GLN A 68 -20.19 13.20 -10.83
N TRP A 69 -19.48 12.98 -9.75
CA TRP A 69 -18.12 12.44 -9.81
C TRP A 69 -18.05 11.05 -10.43
N ALA A 70 -18.92 10.12 -10.03
CA ALA A 70 -18.96 8.78 -10.61
C ALA A 70 -19.17 8.80 -12.14
N VAL A 71 -20.03 9.69 -12.62
CA VAL A 71 -20.26 9.90 -14.06
C VAL A 71 -18.98 10.41 -14.74
N MET A 72 -18.36 11.46 -14.19
CA MET A 72 -17.15 12.05 -14.75
C MET A 72 -15.99 11.03 -14.76
N LEU A 73 -15.81 10.30 -13.67
CA LEU A 73 -14.79 9.27 -13.54
C LEU A 73 -15.00 8.14 -14.55
N TRP A 74 -16.25 7.67 -14.69
CA TRP A 74 -16.57 6.62 -15.66
C TRP A 74 -16.39 7.06 -17.10
N GLN A 75 -16.78 8.29 -17.46
CA GLN A 75 -16.54 8.85 -18.79
C GLN A 75 -15.05 8.98 -19.12
N SER A 76 -14.23 9.21 -18.11
CA SER A 76 -12.78 9.40 -18.27
C SER A 76 -12.01 8.09 -18.43
N TYR A 77 -12.38 7.08 -17.65
CA TYR A 77 -11.61 5.84 -17.50
C TYR A 77 -12.39 4.59 -17.87
N GLY A 78 -13.72 4.66 -18.00
CA GLY A 78 -14.55 3.51 -18.35
C GLY A 78 -14.31 3.03 -19.78
N GLN A 79 -14.12 1.73 -19.94
CA GLN A 79 -13.85 1.12 -21.25
C GLN A 79 -15.10 0.79 -22.07
N ARG A 80 -16.30 0.98 -21.50
CA ARG A 80 -17.57 0.59 -22.13
C ARG A 80 -18.63 1.64 -21.86
N ALA A 81 -19.46 1.90 -22.89
CA ALA A 81 -20.71 2.63 -22.71
C ALA A 81 -21.59 1.88 -21.70
N VAL A 82 -22.28 2.63 -20.85
CA VAL A 82 -23.24 2.06 -19.89
C VAL A 82 -24.54 1.80 -20.62
N ASP A 83 -24.71 0.58 -21.10
CA ASP A 83 -25.92 0.14 -21.84
C ASP A 83 -26.81 -0.77 -20.97
N ASP A 84 -26.99 -0.44 -19.68
CA ASP A 84 -27.97 -1.14 -18.88
C ASP A 84 -29.29 -0.33 -18.81
N PRO A 85 -30.30 -0.68 -19.62
CA PRO A 85 -31.55 0.03 -19.69
C PRO A 85 -32.41 -0.11 -18.40
N ALA A 86 -31.98 -0.97 -17.47
CA ALA A 86 -32.68 -1.19 -16.21
C ALA A 86 -32.27 -0.20 -15.11
N LEU A 87 -31.14 0.49 -15.26
CA LEU A 87 -30.64 1.45 -14.29
C LEU A 87 -30.69 2.88 -14.82
N PRO A 88 -31.15 3.87 -14.03
CA PRO A 88 -30.94 5.28 -14.36
C PRO A 88 -29.46 5.54 -14.56
N CYS A 89 -29.11 6.36 -15.57
CA CYS A 89 -27.73 6.62 -15.97
C CYS A 89 -26.74 6.75 -14.80
N SER A 90 -27.01 7.66 -13.88
CA SER A 90 -26.11 7.92 -12.73
C SER A 90 -25.99 6.78 -11.70
N GLN A 91 -26.92 5.81 -11.67
CA GLN A 91 -26.80 4.65 -10.80
C GLN A 91 -25.91 3.55 -11.39
N ALA A 92 -25.88 3.46 -12.70
CA ALA A 92 -25.03 2.51 -13.38
C ALA A 92 -23.55 2.87 -13.21
N GLU A 93 -23.17 4.15 -13.38
CA GLU A 93 -21.81 4.62 -13.18
C GLU A 93 -21.34 4.44 -11.74
N LEU A 94 -22.20 4.73 -10.75
CA LEU A 94 -21.89 4.46 -9.34
C LEU A 94 -21.61 2.98 -9.07
N ALA A 95 -22.45 2.09 -9.59
CA ALA A 95 -22.26 0.66 -9.44
C ALA A 95 -20.99 0.16 -10.14
N LEU A 96 -20.67 0.72 -11.29
CA LEU A 96 -19.48 0.37 -12.06
C LEU A 96 -18.21 0.91 -11.38
N ALA A 97 -18.19 2.15 -10.94
CA ALA A 97 -17.04 2.73 -10.22
C ALA A 97 -16.75 1.97 -8.91
N TYR A 98 -17.80 1.48 -8.22
CA TYR A 98 -17.62 0.60 -7.06
C TYR A 98 -17.06 -0.76 -7.46
N ARG A 99 -17.59 -1.39 -8.51
CA ARG A 99 -17.13 -2.70 -8.98
C ARG A 99 -15.68 -2.71 -9.42
N GLU A 100 -15.24 -1.63 -10.10
CA GLU A 100 -13.84 -1.46 -10.52
C GLU A 100 -12.92 -1.04 -9.35
N GLY A 101 -13.48 -0.81 -8.15
CA GLY A 101 -12.70 -0.42 -6.97
C GLY A 101 -12.26 1.06 -6.95
N TRP A 102 -12.83 1.90 -7.82
CA TRP A 102 -12.49 3.33 -7.87
C TRP A 102 -13.17 4.14 -6.76
N LEU A 103 -14.36 3.72 -6.35
CA LEU A 103 -15.10 4.30 -5.22
C LEU A 103 -15.45 3.20 -4.21
N ASP A 104 -15.31 3.49 -2.93
CA ASP A 104 -15.68 2.55 -1.87
C ASP A 104 -17.19 2.59 -1.54
N MET A 105 -17.66 1.56 -0.79
CA MET A 105 -19.07 1.43 -0.41
C MET A 105 -19.56 2.62 0.43
N ASN A 106 -18.72 3.20 1.28
CA ASN A 106 -19.11 4.32 2.14
C ASN A 106 -19.39 5.58 1.32
N ILE A 107 -18.70 5.74 0.20
CA ILE A 107 -18.89 6.83 -0.75
C ILE A 107 -20.15 6.57 -1.59
N VAL A 108 -20.22 5.44 -2.31
CA VAL A 108 -21.32 5.16 -3.25
C VAL A 108 -22.69 5.02 -2.57
N SER A 109 -22.74 4.70 -1.28
CA SER A 109 -23.97 4.65 -0.50
C SER A 109 -24.61 6.01 -0.24
N LYS A 110 -23.90 7.11 -0.55
CA LYS A 110 -24.34 8.50 -0.33
C LYS A 110 -24.21 9.30 -1.63
N PRO A 111 -24.97 8.98 -2.68
CA PRO A 111 -24.76 9.54 -4.03
C PRO A 111 -24.91 11.06 -4.13
N ASP A 112 -25.68 11.66 -3.24
CA ASP A 112 -25.95 13.10 -3.23
C ASP A 112 -25.10 13.85 -2.17
N ALA A 113 -24.13 13.17 -1.54
CA ALA A 113 -23.16 13.82 -0.66
C ALA A 113 -22.07 14.54 -1.45
N ASP A 114 -21.53 15.59 -0.85
CA ASP A 114 -20.43 16.35 -1.41
C ASP A 114 -19.11 15.57 -1.39
N MET A 115 -18.30 15.75 -2.41
CA MET A 115 -16.97 15.14 -2.52
C MET A 115 -15.89 16.05 -1.94
N CYS A 116 -15.02 15.47 -1.11
CA CYS A 116 -13.81 16.15 -0.67
C CYS A 116 -12.62 15.82 -1.59
N ARG A 117 -11.61 16.68 -1.55
CA ARG A 117 -10.42 16.59 -2.40
C ARG A 117 -9.70 15.25 -2.32
N ALA A 118 -9.46 14.74 -1.11
CA ALA A 118 -8.80 13.45 -0.90
C ALA A 118 -9.58 12.28 -1.52
N ALA A 119 -10.92 12.28 -1.43
CA ALA A 119 -11.75 11.23 -2.03
C ALA A 119 -11.71 11.28 -3.57
N VAL A 120 -11.64 12.47 -4.15
CA VAL A 120 -11.44 12.65 -5.60
C VAL A 120 -10.09 12.08 -6.02
N TYR A 121 -9.00 12.42 -5.32
CA TYR A 121 -7.67 11.90 -5.63
C TYR A 121 -7.58 10.40 -5.45
N GLN A 122 -8.09 9.87 -4.33
CA GLN A 122 -8.15 8.41 -4.09
C GLN A 122 -8.76 7.67 -5.28
N SER A 123 -9.89 8.15 -5.78
CA SER A 123 -10.60 7.50 -6.88
C SER A 123 -9.86 7.61 -8.21
N ILE A 124 -9.21 8.74 -8.50
CA ILE A 124 -8.36 8.89 -9.69
C ILE A 124 -7.15 7.97 -9.61
N PHE A 125 -6.47 7.92 -8.47
CA PHE A 125 -5.31 7.05 -8.30
C PHE A 125 -5.69 5.58 -8.45
N ALA A 126 -6.86 5.19 -7.94
CA ALA A 126 -7.39 3.85 -8.14
C ALA A 126 -7.69 3.58 -9.64
N ALA A 127 -8.29 4.54 -10.36
CA ALA A 127 -8.60 4.39 -11.78
C ALA A 127 -7.35 4.32 -12.67
N GLU A 128 -6.31 5.06 -12.32
CA GLU A 128 -4.99 5.05 -12.98
C GLU A 128 -4.08 3.91 -12.51
N ASN A 129 -4.55 3.09 -11.55
CA ASN A 129 -3.76 2.03 -10.91
C ASN A 129 -2.43 2.54 -10.31
N VAL A 130 -2.47 3.73 -9.70
CA VAL A 130 -1.30 4.34 -9.06
C VAL A 130 -1.14 3.80 -7.64
N GLN A 131 -0.03 3.17 -7.37
CA GLN A 131 0.30 2.68 -6.03
C GLN A 131 0.57 3.84 -5.07
N ILE A 132 -0.17 3.93 -3.98
CA ILE A 132 0.03 4.94 -2.94
C ILE A 132 0.69 4.29 -1.73
N TYR A 133 1.86 4.80 -1.36
CA TYR A 133 2.59 4.36 -0.18
C TYR A 133 2.32 5.31 0.98
N PRO A 134 2.13 4.81 2.21
CA PRO A 134 2.08 5.65 3.41
C PRO A 134 3.34 6.51 3.57
N TYR A 135 3.16 7.74 4.04
CA TYR A 135 4.27 8.70 4.17
C TYR A 135 5.38 8.21 5.12
N GLU A 136 5.03 7.44 6.12
CA GLU A 136 5.95 6.80 7.06
C GLU A 136 7.05 5.97 6.40
N PHE A 137 6.84 5.51 5.15
CA PHE A 137 7.85 4.80 4.40
C PHE A 137 8.85 5.71 3.68
N TYR A 138 8.57 7.02 3.60
CA TYR A 138 9.46 8.00 2.97
C TYR A 138 10.31 8.75 3.98
N GLU A 139 9.77 9.03 5.18
CA GLU A 139 10.45 9.75 6.25
C GLU A 139 10.22 9.06 7.60
N GLU A 140 11.29 8.80 8.34
CA GLU A 140 11.19 8.19 9.67
C GLU A 140 10.41 9.09 10.63
N GLY A 141 9.39 8.52 11.26
CA GLY A 141 8.70 9.12 12.40
C GLY A 141 7.54 10.05 12.07
N ILE A 142 7.20 10.25 10.80
CA ILE A 142 6.03 11.05 10.42
C ILE A 142 4.97 10.13 9.81
N ALA A 143 3.92 9.83 10.58
CA ALA A 143 2.74 9.13 10.07
C ALA A 143 1.72 10.15 9.58
N LEU A 144 1.41 10.13 8.28
CA LEU A 144 0.27 10.85 7.72
C LEU A 144 -0.95 9.94 7.67
N SER A 145 -2.15 10.54 7.82
CA SER A 145 -3.39 9.82 7.53
C SER A 145 -3.49 9.47 6.03
N ALA A 146 -4.32 8.46 5.69
CA ALA A 146 -4.53 8.13 4.28
C ALA A 146 -4.98 9.33 3.43
N PRO A 147 -5.91 10.20 3.87
CA PRO A 147 -6.26 11.42 3.15
C PRO A 147 -5.09 12.35 2.87
N GLU A 148 -4.19 12.53 3.83
CA GLU A 148 -2.97 13.37 3.66
C GLU A 148 -2.00 12.76 2.65
N ASN A 149 -1.89 11.43 2.60
CA ASN A 149 -1.08 10.76 1.58
C ASN A 149 -1.61 11.00 0.16
N TYR A 150 -2.92 11.04 -0.05
CA TYR A 150 -3.50 11.37 -1.35
C TYR A 150 -3.18 12.82 -1.75
N ILE A 151 -3.21 13.77 -0.81
CA ILE A 151 -2.82 15.16 -1.06
C ILE A 151 -1.34 15.24 -1.44
N ARG A 152 -0.46 14.54 -0.72
CA ARG A 152 0.98 14.49 -1.03
C ARG A 152 1.24 14.00 -2.47
N VAL A 153 0.66 12.88 -2.86
CA VAL A 153 0.81 12.38 -4.25
C VAL A 153 0.17 13.32 -5.26
N GLY A 154 -0.96 13.95 -4.90
CA GLY A 154 -1.58 15.00 -5.72
C GLY A 154 -0.64 16.20 -5.93
N TYR A 155 0.03 16.67 -4.87
CA TYR A 155 1.02 17.74 -4.94
C TYR A 155 2.23 17.36 -5.80
N GLU A 156 2.79 16.15 -5.61
CA GLU A 156 3.93 15.64 -6.39
C GLU A 156 3.62 15.56 -7.90
N ASN A 157 2.35 15.34 -8.25
CA ASN A 157 1.87 15.34 -9.63
C ASN A 157 1.35 16.71 -10.11
N GLY A 158 1.45 17.75 -9.29
CA GLY A 158 1.04 19.10 -9.63
C GLY A 158 -0.48 19.31 -9.70
N LEU A 159 -1.27 18.41 -9.06
CA LEU A 159 -2.74 18.52 -9.02
C LEU A 159 -3.24 19.52 -7.98
N CYS A 160 -2.43 19.88 -6.99
CA CYS A 160 -2.76 20.84 -5.93
C CYS A 160 -1.53 21.52 -5.36
N GLY A 161 -1.74 22.48 -4.46
CA GLY A 161 -0.69 23.10 -3.65
C GLY A 161 -0.21 22.18 -2.50
N GLU A 162 0.92 22.52 -1.89
CA GLU A 162 1.58 21.72 -0.84
C GLU A 162 0.75 21.53 0.43
N ASN A 163 0.00 22.54 0.86
CA ASN A 163 -0.69 22.56 2.15
C ASN A 163 -2.20 22.65 1.97
N VAL A 164 -2.77 21.78 1.17
CA VAL A 164 -4.21 21.75 0.90
C VAL A 164 -4.90 20.85 1.92
N ASP A 165 -6.06 21.29 2.43
CA ASP A 165 -6.88 20.48 3.33
C ASP A 165 -7.46 19.27 2.58
N PRO A 166 -7.17 18.02 3.00
CA PRO A 166 -7.71 16.82 2.37
C PRO A 166 -9.24 16.74 2.41
N TYR A 167 -9.87 17.41 3.36
CA TYR A 167 -11.32 17.41 3.56
C TYR A 167 -12.03 18.61 2.91
N GLU A 168 -11.27 19.50 2.27
CA GLU A 168 -11.86 20.60 1.49
C GLU A 168 -12.79 20.06 0.42
N LEU A 169 -14.01 20.63 0.35
CA LEU A 169 -14.98 20.30 -0.68
C LEU A 169 -14.51 20.84 -2.03
N ILE A 170 -14.65 20.03 -3.06
CA ILE A 170 -14.18 20.36 -4.39
C ILE A 170 -15.36 20.77 -5.28
N THR A 171 -15.14 21.74 -6.17
CA THR A 171 -16.14 22.14 -7.15
C THR A 171 -16.12 21.26 -8.39
N VAL A 172 -17.21 21.27 -9.15
CA VAL A 172 -17.32 20.56 -10.44
C VAL A 172 -16.23 21.03 -11.40
N GLY A 173 -15.96 22.33 -11.46
CA GLY A 173 -14.91 22.91 -12.31
C GLY A 173 -13.51 22.43 -11.93
N GLU A 174 -13.19 22.38 -10.64
CA GLU A 174 -11.90 21.86 -10.16
C GLU A 174 -11.74 20.37 -10.49
N ALA A 175 -12.80 19.58 -10.33
CA ALA A 175 -12.77 18.16 -10.65
C ALA A 175 -12.47 17.91 -12.14
N ILE A 176 -13.08 18.68 -13.04
CA ILE A 176 -12.80 18.62 -14.47
C ILE A 176 -11.33 18.96 -14.75
N GLN A 177 -10.80 20.00 -14.13
CA GLN A 177 -9.39 20.40 -14.32
C GLN A 177 -8.45 19.29 -13.89
N ILE A 178 -8.69 18.69 -12.73
CA ILE A 178 -7.90 17.57 -12.22
C ILE A 178 -7.92 16.40 -13.22
N LEU A 179 -9.08 15.98 -13.71
CA LEU A 179 -9.19 14.93 -14.71
C LEU A 179 -8.46 15.26 -16.01
N CYS A 180 -8.62 16.47 -16.53
CA CYS A 180 -7.90 16.91 -17.72
C CYS A 180 -6.38 16.91 -17.52
N GLN A 181 -5.91 17.29 -16.33
CA GLN A 181 -4.49 17.32 -16.01
C GLN A 181 -3.93 15.90 -15.90
N THR A 182 -4.62 14.99 -15.21
CA THR A 182 -4.21 13.60 -15.08
C THR A 182 -4.13 12.89 -16.41
N GLN A 183 -5.11 13.06 -17.28
CA GLN A 183 -5.11 12.46 -18.62
C GLN A 183 -3.98 12.98 -19.53
N LYS A 184 -3.57 14.23 -19.36
CA LYS A 184 -2.48 14.82 -20.16
C LYS A 184 -1.09 14.37 -19.71
N SER A 185 -0.88 14.27 -18.41
CA SER A 185 0.46 14.07 -17.82
C SER A 185 0.70 12.63 -17.38
N GLY A 186 -0.37 11.85 -17.19
CA GLY A 186 -0.34 10.62 -16.42
C GLY A 186 -0.04 10.90 -14.94
N LEU A 187 -0.25 9.91 -14.10
CA LEU A 187 0.09 10.00 -12.67
C LEU A 187 1.27 9.10 -12.35
N ARG A 188 2.10 9.55 -11.42
CA ARG A 188 3.25 8.80 -10.93
C ARG A 188 3.28 8.86 -9.41
N SER A 189 3.62 7.75 -8.80
CA SER A 189 4.02 7.68 -7.41
C SER A 189 5.41 7.06 -7.38
N GLU A 190 6.38 7.79 -6.87
CA GLU A 190 7.73 7.25 -6.71
C GLU A 190 7.72 6.28 -5.55
N PRO A 191 8.23 5.05 -5.75
CA PRO A 191 8.37 4.10 -4.64
C PRO A 191 9.29 4.66 -3.57
N PRO A 192 9.02 4.44 -2.27
CA PRO A 192 9.93 4.87 -1.23
C PRO A 192 11.28 4.16 -1.36
N GLN A 193 12.37 4.88 -1.09
CA GLN A 193 13.76 4.35 -1.17
C GLN A 193 13.95 3.08 -0.33
N ILE A 194 13.14 2.89 0.71
CA ILE A 194 13.16 1.72 1.57
C ILE A 194 12.91 0.40 0.79
N ILE A 195 12.15 0.46 -0.32
CA ILE A 195 11.93 -0.71 -1.20
C ILE A 195 13.24 -1.18 -1.82
N GLU A 196 14.07 -0.25 -2.31
CA GLU A 196 15.40 -0.57 -2.83
C GLU A 196 16.32 -1.03 -1.70
N LEU A 197 16.33 -0.33 -0.57
CA LEU A 197 17.14 -0.67 0.58
C LEU A 197 16.86 -2.08 1.10
N TRP A 198 15.59 -2.46 1.18
CA TRP A 198 15.18 -3.78 1.63
C TRP A 198 15.14 -4.82 0.51
N ASN A 199 15.54 -4.45 -0.71
CA ASN A 199 15.59 -5.32 -1.88
C ASN A 199 14.26 -6.07 -2.12
N ILE A 200 13.16 -5.31 -2.14
CA ILE A 200 11.79 -5.81 -2.31
C ILE A 200 11.37 -5.68 -3.77
N HIS A 201 10.79 -6.75 -4.31
CA HIS A 201 10.24 -6.80 -5.66
C HIS A 201 8.79 -7.27 -5.63
N ASP A 202 7.93 -6.62 -6.41
CA ASP A 202 6.53 -7.01 -6.60
C ASP A 202 6.34 -7.58 -8.01
N ALA A 203 6.39 -8.90 -8.14
CA ALA A 203 6.15 -9.58 -9.40
C ALA A 203 4.65 -9.77 -9.71
N ASP A 204 3.80 -9.62 -8.72
CA ASP A 204 2.35 -9.77 -8.84
C ASP A 204 1.64 -8.45 -9.17
N GLU A 205 2.36 -7.31 -9.05
CA GLU A 205 1.82 -5.96 -9.23
C GLU A 205 0.59 -5.65 -8.34
N ASN A 206 0.53 -6.30 -7.17
CA ASN A 206 -0.59 -6.19 -6.22
C ASN A 206 -0.45 -5.07 -5.19
N GLY A 207 0.66 -4.32 -5.26
CA GLY A 207 1.02 -3.29 -4.31
C GLY A 207 1.73 -3.82 -3.06
N LEU A 208 2.67 -3.03 -2.56
CA LEU A 208 3.59 -3.43 -1.49
C LEU A 208 3.19 -2.92 -0.10
N GLU A 209 2.22 -2.00 0.01
CA GLU A 209 1.90 -1.33 1.28
C GLU A 209 1.74 -2.29 2.46
N MET A 210 0.91 -3.34 2.30
CA MET A 210 0.66 -4.29 3.37
C MET A 210 1.89 -5.13 3.73
N TYR A 211 2.74 -5.44 2.73
CA TYR A 211 4.01 -6.12 2.95
C TYR A 211 5.00 -5.24 3.70
N LEU A 212 5.12 -3.96 3.32
CA LEU A 212 6.00 -3.00 3.99
C LEU A 212 5.60 -2.81 5.45
N ARG A 213 4.30 -2.81 5.78
CA ARG A 213 3.83 -2.77 7.16
C ARG A 213 4.28 -3.97 8.00
N GLU A 214 4.33 -5.14 7.40
CA GLU A 214 4.88 -6.33 8.08
C GLU A 214 6.41 -6.26 8.19
N PHE A 215 7.11 -5.75 7.18
CA PHE A 215 8.55 -5.50 7.26
C PHE A 215 8.95 -4.59 8.42
N GLN A 216 8.16 -3.54 8.68
CA GLN A 216 8.42 -2.62 9.82
C GLN A 216 8.33 -3.31 11.19
N ARG A 217 7.69 -4.47 11.28
CA ARG A 217 7.62 -5.27 12.50
C ARG A 217 8.80 -6.22 12.66
N VAL A 218 9.56 -6.44 11.59
CA VAL A 218 10.78 -7.25 11.66
C VAL A 218 11.82 -6.50 12.51
N PRO A 219 12.43 -7.11 13.51
CA PRO A 219 13.42 -6.46 14.35
C PRO A 219 14.59 -5.91 13.52
N HIS A 220 15.09 -4.74 13.91
CA HIS A 220 16.11 -4.01 13.16
C HIS A 220 17.38 -4.85 12.90
N GLY A 221 17.91 -5.54 13.90
CA GLY A 221 19.08 -6.39 13.73
C GLY A 221 18.86 -7.54 12.74
N VAL A 222 17.63 -8.07 12.66
CA VAL A 222 17.28 -9.12 11.67
C VAL A 222 17.22 -8.54 10.27
N LEU A 223 16.67 -7.33 10.09
CA LEU A 223 16.67 -6.61 8.81
C LEU A 223 18.10 -6.24 8.37
N GLU A 224 18.94 -5.78 9.27
CA GLU A 224 20.34 -5.50 8.95
C GLU A 224 21.06 -6.75 8.45
N GLU A 225 20.92 -7.89 9.13
CA GLU A 225 21.48 -9.17 8.68
C GLU A 225 20.93 -9.58 7.30
N TYR A 226 19.64 -9.40 7.06
CA TYR A 226 19.00 -9.68 5.78
C TYR A 226 19.63 -8.86 4.65
N ILE A 227 19.77 -7.55 4.85
CA ILE A 227 20.40 -6.64 3.87
C ILE A 227 21.87 -6.99 3.67
N GLN A 228 22.64 -7.13 4.75
CA GLN A 228 24.09 -7.40 4.69
C GLN A 228 24.41 -8.73 4.02
N ARG A 229 23.57 -9.75 4.17
CA ARG A 229 23.73 -11.05 3.52
C ARG A 229 23.23 -11.06 2.08
N GLY A 230 22.69 -9.96 1.57
CA GLY A 230 22.23 -9.80 0.19
C GLY A 230 21.00 -10.67 -0.12
N TRP A 231 20.06 -10.77 0.81
CA TRP A 231 18.79 -11.42 0.57
C TRP A 231 17.84 -10.53 -0.22
N THR A 232 16.87 -11.15 -0.87
CA THR A 232 15.81 -10.50 -1.67
C THR A 232 14.44 -10.93 -1.14
N PHE A 233 13.48 -10.06 -1.18
CA PHE A 233 12.08 -10.39 -0.92
C PHE A 233 11.27 -10.20 -2.20
N GLN A 234 10.42 -11.17 -2.54
CA GLN A 234 9.58 -11.10 -3.73
C GLN A 234 8.12 -11.41 -3.38
N VAL A 235 7.23 -10.48 -3.69
CA VAL A 235 5.81 -10.78 -3.79
C VAL A 235 5.60 -11.51 -5.10
N ASN A 236 5.34 -12.83 -5.06
CA ASN A 236 5.29 -13.67 -6.25
C ASN A 236 4.42 -14.91 -5.99
N SER A 237 3.13 -14.76 -6.20
CA SER A 237 2.13 -15.81 -5.99
C SER A 237 2.37 -17.03 -6.88
N GLN A 238 2.79 -16.82 -8.13
CA GLN A 238 3.04 -17.90 -9.06
C GLN A 238 4.15 -18.84 -8.58
N THR A 239 5.25 -18.28 -8.08
CA THR A 239 6.37 -19.09 -7.54
C THR A 239 5.94 -19.87 -6.30
N VAL A 240 5.17 -19.24 -5.39
CA VAL A 240 4.67 -19.91 -4.19
C VAL A 240 3.68 -21.04 -4.53
N ASP A 241 2.81 -20.81 -5.52
CA ASP A 241 1.84 -21.84 -5.96
C ASP A 241 2.54 -23.02 -6.63
N GLN A 242 3.54 -22.80 -7.48
CA GLN A 242 4.35 -23.88 -8.07
C GLN A 242 5.04 -24.73 -7.00
N PHE A 243 5.63 -24.07 -5.99
CA PHE A 243 6.26 -24.76 -4.88
C PHE A 243 5.25 -25.57 -4.06
N SER A 244 4.06 -25.01 -3.83
CA SER A 244 2.96 -25.68 -3.14
C SER A 244 2.53 -26.97 -3.90
N GLU A 245 2.42 -26.90 -5.22
CA GLU A 245 2.07 -28.04 -6.09
C GLU A 245 3.16 -29.11 -6.05
N GLU A 246 4.44 -28.74 -6.17
CA GLU A 246 5.57 -29.66 -6.16
C GLU A 246 5.66 -30.47 -4.85
N LEU A 247 5.36 -29.84 -3.72
CA LEU A 247 5.39 -30.46 -2.40
C LEU A 247 4.07 -31.12 -1.99
N GLY A 248 2.97 -30.83 -2.68
CA GLY A 248 1.63 -31.30 -2.33
C GLY A 248 1.10 -30.68 -1.03
N ILE A 249 1.51 -29.46 -0.69
CA ILE A 249 1.09 -28.70 0.47
C ILE A 249 0.58 -27.31 0.05
N THR A 250 -0.10 -26.59 0.96
CA THR A 250 -0.49 -25.20 0.73
C THR A 250 0.46 -24.28 1.47
N CYS A 251 1.16 -23.40 0.73
CA CYS A 251 2.05 -22.39 1.28
C CYS A 251 1.50 -20.99 1.03
N ALA A 252 1.74 -20.08 1.98
CA ALA A 252 1.50 -18.64 1.82
C ALA A 252 2.80 -17.89 1.49
N GLY A 253 3.95 -18.51 1.80
CA GLY A 253 5.28 -18.01 1.52
C GLY A 253 6.29 -19.13 1.41
N MET A 254 7.53 -18.78 1.12
CA MET A 254 8.65 -19.72 1.00
C MET A 254 9.98 -19.01 1.19
N THR A 255 10.85 -19.57 2.01
CA THR A 255 12.24 -19.12 2.16
C THR A 255 13.20 -20.01 1.37
N ASP A 256 13.69 -19.51 0.24
CA ASP A 256 14.68 -20.20 -0.62
C ASP A 256 16.11 -19.82 -0.18
N TYR A 257 16.73 -20.70 0.59
CA TYR A 257 18.09 -20.49 1.10
C TYR A 257 19.18 -20.51 0.03
N GLN A 258 18.96 -21.18 -1.09
CA GLN A 258 19.93 -21.28 -2.17
C GLN A 258 19.96 -19.99 -2.98
N LYS A 259 18.78 -19.45 -3.28
CA LYS A 259 18.65 -18.19 -3.99
C LYS A 259 18.76 -16.97 -3.06
N LYS A 260 18.75 -17.19 -1.75
CA LYS A 260 18.64 -16.13 -0.74
C LYS A 260 17.44 -15.22 -1.00
N THR A 261 16.28 -15.84 -1.22
CA THR A 261 15.06 -15.12 -1.56
C THR A 261 13.92 -15.60 -0.69
N ILE A 262 13.20 -14.66 -0.11
CA ILE A 262 11.91 -14.88 0.52
C ILE A 262 10.83 -14.59 -0.52
N TYR A 263 9.98 -15.56 -0.79
CA TYR A 263 8.80 -15.40 -1.63
C TYR A 263 7.55 -15.31 -0.76
N ALA A 264 6.67 -14.37 -1.05
CA ALA A 264 5.42 -14.20 -0.34
C ALA A 264 4.24 -14.11 -1.32
N LYS A 265 3.14 -14.75 -0.97
CA LYS A 265 1.86 -14.65 -1.66
C LYS A 265 0.90 -13.74 -0.91
N THR A 266 1.06 -13.63 0.41
CA THR A 266 0.24 -12.79 1.27
C THR A 266 1.08 -12.04 2.29
N PRO A 267 0.69 -10.83 2.72
CA PRO A 267 1.43 -10.11 3.77
C PRO A 267 1.56 -10.88 5.08
N ALA A 268 0.57 -11.72 5.41
CA ALA A 268 0.54 -12.46 6.66
C ALA A 268 1.72 -13.43 6.86
N CYS A 269 2.37 -13.88 5.78
CA CYS A 269 3.51 -14.79 5.91
C CYS A 269 4.86 -14.09 6.09
N VAL A 270 4.95 -12.77 5.91
CA VAL A 270 6.23 -12.03 5.97
C VAL A 270 7.01 -12.32 7.24
N LEU A 271 6.38 -12.13 8.39
CA LEU A 271 7.07 -12.37 9.68
C LEU A 271 7.46 -13.83 9.89
N HIS A 272 6.65 -14.77 9.41
CA HIS A 272 6.95 -16.20 9.44
C HIS A 272 8.20 -16.53 8.60
N GLU A 273 8.26 -16.05 7.38
CA GLU A 273 9.41 -16.28 6.49
C GLU A 273 10.70 -15.63 7.02
N PHE A 274 10.58 -14.44 7.63
CA PHE A 274 11.70 -13.83 8.36
C PHE A 274 12.13 -14.67 9.58
N GLY A 275 11.22 -15.40 10.21
CA GLY A 275 11.53 -16.38 11.25
C GLY A 275 12.42 -17.51 10.73
N HIS A 276 12.15 -18.04 9.55
CA HIS A 276 13.01 -19.00 8.87
C HIS A 276 14.38 -18.42 8.54
N PHE A 277 14.43 -17.21 8.01
CA PHE A 277 15.67 -16.49 7.77
C PHE A 277 16.48 -16.32 9.05
N PHE A 278 15.86 -15.83 10.12
CA PHE A 278 16.53 -15.59 11.40
C PHE A 278 17.03 -16.90 12.02
N HIS A 279 16.24 -17.97 12.00
CA HIS A 279 16.67 -19.29 12.45
C HIS A 279 17.93 -19.77 11.71
N GLN A 280 18.01 -19.52 10.40
CA GLN A 280 19.22 -19.83 9.64
C GLN A 280 20.42 -18.98 10.08
N THR A 281 20.24 -17.68 10.33
CA THR A 281 21.34 -16.79 10.77
C THR A 281 21.95 -17.24 12.10
N LEU A 282 21.12 -17.82 12.97
CA LEU A 282 21.54 -18.43 14.23
C LEU A 282 22.23 -19.79 14.04
N GLY A 283 22.30 -20.33 12.82
CA GLY A 283 22.95 -21.60 12.52
C GLY A 283 22.12 -22.84 12.90
N TYR A 284 20.80 -22.73 13.02
CA TYR A 284 19.90 -23.82 13.42
C TYR A 284 20.30 -24.47 14.76
N PRO A 285 20.25 -23.74 15.88
CA PRO A 285 20.72 -24.26 17.17
C PRO A 285 20.00 -25.55 17.58
N ASP A 286 20.74 -26.56 18.00
CA ASP A 286 20.18 -27.83 18.50
C ASP A 286 19.20 -27.60 19.66
N HIS A 287 19.40 -26.55 20.44
CA HIS A 287 18.51 -26.16 21.53
C HIS A 287 17.07 -25.93 21.07
N VAL A 288 16.85 -25.41 19.88
CA VAL A 288 15.49 -25.22 19.30
C VAL A 288 14.78 -26.57 19.10
N ILE A 289 15.53 -27.62 18.78
CA ILE A 289 14.97 -28.97 18.66
C ILE A 289 14.45 -29.48 20.01
N GLU A 290 15.19 -29.20 21.10
CA GLU A 290 14.76 -29.58 22.44
C GLU A 290 13.55 -28.77 22.91
N LEU A 291 13.54 -27.47 22.67
CA LEU A 291 12.38 -26.60 22.94
C LEU A 291 11.13 -27.07 22.20
N TYR A 292 11.26 -27.40 20.93
CA TYR A 292 10.17 -27.93 20.11
C TYR A 292 9.58 -29.21 20.72
N LYS A 293 10.44 -30.17 21.11
CA LYS A 293 9.99 -31.43 21.73
C LYS A 293 9.24 -31.21 23.04
N MET A 294 9.65 -30.22 23.80
CA MET A 294 9.07 -29.93 25.11
C MET A 294 7.76 -29.13 25.02
N GLU A 295 7.71 -28.16 24.17
CA GLU A 295 6.71 -27.10 24.28
C GLU A 295 5.83 -26.90 23.03
N ALA A 296 6.15 -27.49 21.86
CA ALA A 296 5.38 -27.20 20.64
C ALA A 296 3.88 -27.55 20.75
N GLN A 297 3.56 -28.64 21.49
CA GLN A 297 2.17 -29.05 21.68
C GLN A 297 1.39 -28.04 22.53
N SER A 298 1.94 -27.54 23.63
CA SER A 298 1.27 -26.54 24.47
C SER A 298 1.23 -25.18 23.78
N ALA A 299 2.34 -24.75 23.14
CA ALA A 299 2.43 -23.52 22.41
C ALA A 299 1.43 -23.44 21.24
N SER A 300 1.07 -24.57 20.63
CA SER A 300 0.12 -24.60 19.51
C SER A 300 -1.27 -24.07 19.88
N THR A 301 -1.64 -24.08 21.14
CA THR A 301 -2.89 -23.46 21.61
C THR A 301 -2.92 -21.94 21.35
N VAL A 302 -1.75 -21.31 21.22
CA VAL A 302 -1.57 -19.88 20.95
C VAL A 302 -1.10 -19.63 19.51
N LEU A 303 -0.15 -20.44 19.02
CA LEU A 303 0.48 -20.28 17.71
C LEU A 303 -0.29 -20.96 16.57
N GLY A 304 -1.15 -21.94 16.89
CA GLY A 304 -1.81 -22.78 15.90
C GLY A 304 -1.07 -24.09 15.65
N ASP A 305 -1.77 -25.05 15.01
CA ASP A 305 -1.28 -26.41 14.82
C ASP A 305 -0.03 -26.49 13.92
N TYR A 306 0.19 -25.50 13.08
CA TYR A 306 1.33 -25.46 12.16
C TYR A 306 2.67 -25.44 12.91
N ALA A 307 2.72 -24.84 14.09
CA ALA A 307 3.88 -24.84 14.99
C ALA A 307 4.32 -26.24 15.43
N GLN A 308 3.46 -27.29 15.31
CA GLN A 308 3.79 -28.67 15.63
C GLN A 308 4.42 -29.44 14.46
N THR A 309 4.55 -28.85 13.28
CA THR A 309 5.03 -29.55 12.08
C THR A 309 6.47 -30.04 12.22
N ASN A 310 7.36 -29.15 12.62
CA ASN A 310 8.78 -29.42 12.86
C ASN A 310 9.45 -28.26 13.62
N PRO A 311 10.69 -28.42 14.11
CA PRO A 311 11.37 -27.36 14.86
C PRO A 311 11.57 -26.04 14.12
N ARG A 312 11.64 -26.05 12.79
CA ARG A 312 11.83 -24.84 11.99
C ARG A 312 10.53 -24.03 11.92
N GLU A 313 9.42 -24.71 11.70
CA GLU A 313 8.10 -24.08 11.70
C GLU A 313 7.74 -23.55 13.08
N PHE A 314 8.06 -24.33 14.13
CA PHE A 314 7.89 -23.89 15.51
C PHE A 314 8.62 -22.57 15.79
N PHE A 315 9.90 -22.48 15.40
CA PHE A 315 10.67 -21.26 15.57
C PHE A 315 10.09 -20.10 14.76
N ALA A 316 9.70 -20.34 13.49
CA ALA A 316 9.15 -19.31 12.60
C ALA A 316 7.80 -18.78 13.11
N GLU A 317 6.90 -19.66 13.59
CA GLU A 317 5.63 -19.26 14.21
C GLU A 317 5.85 -18.45 15.49
N PHE A 318 6.80 -18.89 16.33
CA PHE A 318 7.14 -18.19 17.55
C PHE A 318 7.70 -16.79 17.25
N PHE A 319 8.61 -16.68 16.29
CA PHE A 319 9.16 -15.40 15.82
C PHE A 319 8.06 -14.49 15.25
N SER A 320 7.19 -15.01 14.40
CA SER A 320 6.07 -14.27 13.83
C SER A 320 5.16 -13.71 14.93
N TYR A 321 4.82 -14.54 15.92
CA TYR A 321 4.02 -14.12 17.05
C TYR A 321 4.73 -13.03 17.88
N TRP A 322 6.04 -13.20 18.14
CA TRP A 322 6.87 -12.23 18.84
C TRP A 322 6.86 -10.86 18.15
N CYS A 323 7.19 -10.81 16.87
CA CYS A 323 7.27 -9.59 16.09
C CYS A 323 5.90 -8.90 15.93
N SER A 324 4.83 -9.66 15.71
CA SER A 324 3.48 -9.11 15.55
C SER A 324 2.96 -8.38 16.80
N ARG A 325 3.60 -8.56 17.94
CA ARG A 325 3.28 -7.89 19.20
C ARG A 325 4.32 -6.87 19.63
N GLY A 326 5.33 -6.60 18.77
CA GLY A 326 6.36 -5.60 19.00
C GLY A 326 7.22 -5.90 20.24
N GLY A 327 7.41 -7.16 20.60
CA GLY A 327 8.15 -7.56 21.80
C GLY A 327 7.45 -7.16 23.13
N ASP A 328 6.18 -6.75 23.10
CA ASP A 328 5.44 -6.36 24.30
C ASP A 328 5.07 -7.60 25.15
N LYS A 329 5.81 -7.79 26.24
CA LYS A 329 5.64 -8.92 27.16
C LYS A 329 4.23 -9.03 27.72
N SER A 330 3.54 -7.90 27.94
CA SER A 330 2.17 -7.91 28.46
C SER A 330 1.16 -8.52 27.48
N ARG A 331 1.46 -8.46 26.18
CA ARG A 331 0.65 -9.05 25.11
C ARG A 331 1.01 -10.50 24.81
N MET A 332 2.08 -11.02 25.41
CA MET A 332 2.60 -12.36 25.15
C MET A 332 2.46 -13.31 26.33
N HIS A 333 1.78 -12.90 27.42
CA HIS A 333 1.66 -13.71 28.64
C HIS A 333 1.11 -15.13 28.41
N LEU A 334 0.17 -15.31 27.47
CA LEU A 334 -0.37 -16.63 27.14
C LEU A 334 0.71 -17.52 26.50
N LEU A 335 1.57 -16.98 25.66
CA LEU A 335 2.65 -17.74 25.05
C LEU A 335 3.74 -18.07 26.07
N GLU A 336 4.04 -17.15 27.00
CA GLU A 336 4.95 -17.39 28.12
C GLU A 336 4.44 -18.53 29.03
N GLU A 337 3.14 -18.55 29.31
CA GLU A 337 2.53 -19.65 30.12
C GLU A 337 2.59 -21.01 29.40
N GLN A 338 2.40 -21.05 28.07
CA GLN A 338 2.34 -22.28 27.30
C GLN A 338 3.71 -22.78 26.82
N ALA A 339 4.71 -21.90 26.74
CA ALA A 339 6.06 -22.21 26.28
C ALA A 339 7.12 -21.35 27.00
N PRO A 340 7.29 -21.51 28.33
CA PRO A 340 8.15 -20.65 29.14
C PRO A 340 9.64 -20.75 28.76
N GLU A 341 10.15 -21.91 28.41
CA GLU A 341 11.56 -22.09 28.05
C GLU A 341 11.87 -21.48 26.69
N THR A 342 10.95 -21.64 25.70
CA THR A 342 11.07 -20.99 24.39
C THR A 342 10.93 -19.48 24.52
N PHE A 343 10.03 -19.01 25.38
CA PHE A 343 9.89 -17.59 25.66
C PHE A 343 11.17 -17.00 26.26
N ALA A 344 11.77 -17.67 27.26
CA ALA A 344 13.06 -17.29 27.86
C ALA A 344 14.20 -17.29 26.82
N TYR A 345 14.18 -18.24 25.88
CA TYR A 345 15.14 -18.30 24.80
C TYR A 345 15.00 -17.08 23.87
N PHE A 346 13.78 -16.71 23.46
CA PHE A 346 13.56 -15.52 22.64
C PHE A 346 13.95 -14.23 23.36
N LEU A 347 13.72 -14.13 24.66
CA LEU A 347 14.25 -13.02 25.47
C LEU A 347 15.79 -12.93 25.40
N SER A 348 16.49 -14.05 25.37
CA SER A 348 17.96 -14.07 25.24
C SER A 348 18.45 -13.66 23.85
N LEU A 349 17.57 -13.65 22.84
CA LEU A 349 17.87 -13.21 21.48
C LEU A 349 17.57 -11.71 21.25
N GLU A 350 17.00 -10.98 22.23
CA GLU A 350 16.64 -9.56 22.07
C GLU A 350 17.84 -8.71 21.61
N ASP A 351 19.03 -8.96 22.14
CA ASP A 351 20.24 -8.21 21.73
C ASP A 351 20.63 -8.47 20.26
N ALA A 352 20.32 -9.65 19.72
CA ALA A 352 20.56 -10.00 18.33
C ALA A 352 19.44 -9.48 17.39
N MET A 353 18.29 -9.14 17.96
CA MET A 353 17.14 -8.60 17.24
C MET A 353 17.15 -7.07 17.21
N GLN A 354 17.89 -6.39 18.13
CA GLN A 354 18.03 -4.92 18.15
C GLN A 354 19.02 -4.41 17.11
#